data_ad2bd11a4e7dc228f27adf35e5b2bef9
#
_entry.id   ad2bd11a4e7dc228f27adf35e5b2bef9
#
_cell.length_a   1.000
_cell.length_b   1.000
_cell.length_c   1.000
_cell.angle_alpha   90.00
_cell.angle_beta   90.00
_cell.angle_gamma   90.00
#
_symmetry.space_group_name_H-M   'P 1'
#
loop_
_entity.id
_entity.type
_entity.pdbx_description
1 polymer ?
#
loop_
_entity_poly.entity_id
_entity_poly.type
_entity_poly.pdbx_seq_one_letter_code
_entity_poly.pdbx_strand_id
1 'polypeptide(L)'
;NLPNPFTIQPPASVTLDDTLVEYNDGTVIVALDVSIGASPDKFVDYYQVEYKLSTDSNFIIYAQGSGLNHRVLNVIDQKIYDVRVKAVNSFGVSSTYVTAQRTIVGAIEPPSDVTDFSCNIVGQEAHLSWTQIPDLDLAFYQIRYATEIDGTADWQNSVNLVSKVSRPGTSISVPARAGTYLIKAFDKLHKAKIQVLLVVNQILF
;
A
#
# COMPACT_ATOMS: atom_id res chain seq x y z
N ASN A 1 12.42 46.75 4.86
CA ASN A 1 13.43 45.88 5.45
C ASN A 1 14.00 44.97 4.36
N LEU A 2 15.31 45.05 4.13
CA LEU A 2 15.99 44.07 3.29
C LEU A 2 16.02 42.73 4.05
N PRO A 3 15.73 41.62 3.35
CA PRO A 3 15.80 40.29 3.95
C PRO A 3 17.24 40.04 4.46
N ASN A 4 17.34 39.43 5.62
CA ASN A 4 18.64 39.11 6.22
C ASN A 4 19.15 37.75 5.70
N PRO A 5 20.24 37.70 4.91
CA PRO A 5 20.75 36.44 4.36
C PRO A 5 21.41 35.53 5.41
N PHE A 6 21.56 36.00 6.65
CA PHE A 6 22.14 35.25 7.76
C PHE A 6 21.11 34.54 8.64
N THR A 7 19.83 34.68 8.32
CA THR A 7 18.73 33.95 8.95
C THR A 7 17.86 33.36 7.87
N ILE A 8 17.61 32.05 7.92
CA ILE A 8 16.77 31.38 6.93
C ILE A 8 15.59 30.67 7.63
N GLN A 9 14.43 30.75 7.01
CA GLN A 9 13.22 30.11 7.53
C GLN A 9 13.24 28.60 7.21
N PRO A 10 12.80 27.76 8.15
CA PRO A 10 12.72 26.33 7.92
C PRO A 10 11.67 25.98 6.86
N PRO A 11 11.67 24.73 6.36
CA PRO A 11 10.55 24.19 5.58
C PRO A 11 9.23 24.41 6.31
N ALA A 12 8.16 24.66 5.56
CA ALA A 12 6.83 24.89 6.13
C ALA A 12 6.26 23.61 6.78
N SER A 13 6.60 22.45 6.22
CA SER A 13 6.19 21.14 6.74
C SER A 13 7.11 20.03 6.23
N VAL A 14 7.08 18.89 6.92
CA VAL A 14 7.58 17.59 6.43
C VAL A 14 6.50 16.58 6.69
N THR A 15 6.02 15.91 5.64
CA THR A 15 5.05 14.83 5.74
C THR A 15 5.65 13.52 5.22
N LEU A 16 5.28 12.42 5.85
CA LEU A 16 5.81 11.09 5.56
C LEU A 16 4.67 10.14 5.23
N ASP A 17 4.87 9.35 4.19
CA ASP A 17 4.00 8.23 3.86
C ASP A 17 4.85 7.03 3.43
N ASP A 18 4.31 5.82 3.58
CA ASP A 18 4.99 4.62 3.12
C ASP A 18 4.19 3.96 1.99
N THR A 19 4.91 3.55 0.96
CA THR A 19 4.34 3.01 -0.27
C THR A 19 5.06 1.72 -0.69
N LEU A 20 4.33 0.85 -1.39
CA LEU A 20 4.92 -0.30 -2.03
C LEU A 20 5.42 0.08 -3.42
N VAL A 21 6.61 -0.38 -3.76
CA VAL A 21 7.23 -0.19 -5.08
C VAL A 21 7.49 -1.55 -5.70
N GLU A 22 6.92 -1.81 -6.87
CA GLU A 22 7.17 -3.02 -7.64
C GLU A 22 8.24 -2.76 -8.70
N TYR A 23 9.26 -3.62 -8.74
CA TYR A 23 10.28 -3.63 -9.78
C TYR A 23 9.86 -4.51 -10.97
N ASN A 24 10.53 -4.34 -12.11
CA ASN A 24 10.24 -5.08 -13.34
C ASN A 24 10.39 -6.61 -13.21
N ASP A 25 11.15 -7.08 -12.23
CA ASP A 25 11.32 -8.51 -11.91
C ASP A 25 10.21 -9.04 -10.98
N GLY A 26 9.23 -8.22 -10.62
CA GLY A 26 8.14 -8.54 -9.71
C GLY A 26 8.50 -8.47 -8.23
N THR A 27 9.73 -8.02 -7.88
CA THR A 27 10.10 -7.75 -6.49
C THR A 27 9.34 -6.53 -5.99
N VAL A 28 8.72 -6.67 -4.82
CA VAL A 28 8.03 -5.55 -4.14
C VAL A 28 8.84 -5.17 -2.90
N ILE A 29 9.14 -3.88 -2.79
CA ILE A 29 9.84 -3.30 -1.63
C ILE A 29 8.97 -2.22 -1.01
N VAL A 30 9.24 -1.91 0.24
CA VAL A 30 8.63 -0.75 0.92
C VAL A 30 9.54 0.46 0.76
N ALA A 31 8.93 1.60 0.47
CA ALA A 31 9.59 2.89 0.39
C ALA A 31 8.94 3.87 1.37
N LEU A 32 9.73 4.81 1.87
CA LEU A 32 9.27 5.94 2.67
C LEU A 32 9.30 7.19 1.80
N ASP A 33 8.13 7.73 1.50
CA ASP A 33 7.95 8.97 0.77
C ASP A 33 8.03 10.16 1.74
N VAL A 34 8.88 11.13 1.38
CA VAL A 34 9.09 12.36 2.13
C VAL A 34 8.65 13.53 1.28
N SER A 35 7.62 14.25 1.72
CA SER A 35 7.13 15.46 1.06
C SER A 35 7.44 16.68 1.92
N ILE A 36 8.06 17.69 1.32
CA ILE A 36 8.55 18.91 1.97
C ILE A 36 7.63 20.06 1.56
N GLY A 37 7.04 20.75 2.51
CA GLY A 37 6.43 22.05 2.29
C GLY A 37 7.53 23.09 2.13
N ALA A 38 7.54 23.81 1.01
CA ALA A 38 8.57 24.79 0.71
C ALA A 38 8.71 25.82 1.84
N SER A 39 9.93 26.22 2.14
CA SER A 39 10.19 27.38 3.01
C SER A 39 9.60 28.65 2.41
N PRO A 40 9.03 29.56 3.20
CA PRO A 40 8.61 30.87 2.71
C PRO A 40 9.76 31.79 2.36
N ASP A 41 10.99 31.42 2.68
CA ASP A 41 12.17 32.23 2.45
C ASP A 41 12.67 32.12 0.99
N LYS A 42 12.85 33.27 0.37
CA LYS A 42 13.26 33.37 -1.06
C LYS A 42 14.75 33.03 -1.30
N PHE A 43 15.54 32.94 -0.22
CA PHE A 43 16.98 32.69 -0.31
C PHE A 43 17.35 31.21 -0.11
N VAL A 44 16.37 30.31 -0.03
CA VAL A 44 16.63 28.89 0.00
C VAL A 44 17.27 28.47 -1.33
N ASP A 45 18.44 27.85 -1.22
CA ASP A 45 19.15 27.25 -2.36
C ASP A 45 18.83 25.76 -2.46
N TYR A 46 18.88 25.06 -1.32
CA TYR A 46 18.52 23.64 -1.26
C TYR A 46 17.95 23.23 0.08
N TYR A 47 17.35 22.04 0.11
CA TYR A 47 16.93 21.32 1.32
C TYR A 47 17.89 20.17 1.58
N GLN A 48 18.24 19.95 2.84
CA GLN A 48 18.97 18.77 3.30
C GLN A 48 18.00 17.86 4.04
N VAL A 49 17.83 16.65 3.50
CA VAL A 49 16.97 15.59 4.04
C VAL A 49 17.85 14.59 4.75
N GLU A 50 17.53 14.29 5.99
CA GLU A 50 18.21 13.30 6.81
C GLU A 50 17.21 12.35 7.43
N TYR A 51 17.57 11.08 7.56
CA TYR A 51 16.73 10.07 8.18
C TYR A 51 17.53 9.12 9.06
N LYS A 52 16.83 8.38 9.92
CA LYS A 52 17.37 7.28 10.71
C LYS A 52 16.26 6.34 11.16
N LEU A 53 16.58 5.14 11.59
CA LEU A 53 15.71 4.37 12.49
C LEU A 53 15.61 5.12 13.83
N SER A 54 14.43 5.15 14.42
CA SER A 54 14.26 5.82 15.74
C SER A 54 15.12 5.22 16.84
N THR A 55 15.54 3.95 16.67
CA THR A 55 16.50 3.27 17.56
C THR A 55 17.95 3.68 17.36
N ASP A 56 18.28 4.31 16.25
CA ASP A 56 19.66 4.69 15.93
C ASP A 56 20.01 6.04 16.56
N SER A 57 21.29 6.21 16.90
CA SER A 57 21.77 7.45 17.51
C SER A 57 21.99 8.57 16.49
N ASN A 58 22.34 8.24 15.24
CA ASN A 58 22.82 9.20 14.25
C ASN A 58 21.89 9.26 13.04
N PHE A 59 21.67 10.49 12.55
CA PHE A 59 21.01 10.71 11.27
C PHE A 59 21.96 10.50 10.10
N ILE A 60 21.44 10.00 8.99
CA ILE A 60 22.12 9.81 7.70
C ILE A 60 21.58 10.84 6.73
N ILE A 61 22.46 11.57 6.04
CA ILE A 61 22.06 12.48 4.97
C ILE A 61 21.59 11.61 3.80
N TYR A 62 20.32 11.79 3.42
CA TYR A 62 19.73 11.09 2.29
C TYR A 62 19.85 11.89 0.98
N ALA A 63 19.52 13.16 1.03
CA ALA A 63 19.51 14.02 -0.15
C ALA A 63 19.86 15.47 0.21
N GLN A 64 20.43 16.17 -0.78
CA GLN A 64 20.61 17.60 -0.79
C GLN A 64 20.23 18.13 -2.17
N GLY A 65 19.30 19.07 -2.24
CA GLY A 65 18.82 19.62 -3.50
C GLY A 65 17.56 20.46 -3.33
N SER A 66 17.07 21.06 -4.43
CA SER A 66 15.86 21.90 -4.45
C SER A 66 14.57 21.08 -4.55
N GLY A 67 14.65 19.76 -4.72
CA GLY A 67 13.48 18.88 -4.80
C GLY A 67 12.69 18.85 -3.50
N LEU A 68 11.36 18.85 -3.61
CA LEU A 68 10.46 18.82 -2.46
C LEU A 68 9.91 17.41 -2.16
N ASN A 69 10.18 16.44 -3.03
CA ASN A 69 9.72 15.07 -2.85
C ASN A 69 10.91 14.10 -2.96
N HIS A 70 11.04 13.23 -1.99
CA HIS A 70 12.09 12.23 -1.93
C HIS A 70 11.50 10.88 -1.57
N ARG A 71 12.17 9.79 -1.96
CA ARG A 71 11.73 8.43 -1.69
C ARG A 71 12.90 7.59 -1.19
N VAL A 72 12.87 7.22 0.08
CA VAL A 72 13.85 6.31 0.70
C VAL A 72 13.42 4.88 0.44
N LEU A 73 14.20 4.13 -0.34
CA LEU A 73 13.91 2.76 -0.72
C LEU A 73 14.39 1.76 0.33
N ASN A 74 13.78 0.56 0.33
CA ASN A 74 14.14 -0.55 1.20
C ASN A 74 14.07 -0.23 2.70
N VAL A 75 13.06 0.53 3.10
CA VAL A 75 12.76 0.71 4.52
C VAL A 75 12.19 -0.59 5.11
N ILE A 76 12.39 -0.79 6.40
CA ILE A 76 12.04 -2.03 7.08
C ILE A 76 10.62 -1.91 7.66
N ASP A 77 9.75 -2.87 7.33
CA ASP A 77 8.41 -2.97 7.89
C ASP A 77 8.42 -3.00 9.42
N GLN A 78 7.37 -2.43 10.02
CA GLN A 78 7.16 -2.33 11.47
C GLN A 78 8.22 -1.54 12.23
N LYS A 79 9.14 -0.88 11.52
CA LYS A 79 10.12 0.01 12.12
C LYS A 79 9.65 1.45 12.06
N ILE A 80 10.12 2.24 13.03
CA ILE A 80 9.85 3.66 13.13
C ILE A 80 11.07 4.41 12.56
N TYR A 81 10.80 5.30 11.61
CA TYR A 81 11.79 6.17 11.01
C TYR A 81 11.57 7.62 11.46
N ASP A 82 12.65 8.27 11.86
CA ASP A 82 12.70 9.70 12.08
C ASP A 82 13.30 10.36 10.84
N VAL A 83 12.64 11.39 10.33
CA VAL A 83 13.13 12.22 9.22
C VAL A 83 13.21 13.65 9.70
N ARG A 84 14.27 14.35 9.31
CA ARG A 84 14.41 15.79 9.53
C ARG A 84 14.90 16.50 8.28
N VAL A 85 14.42 17.71 8.09
CA VAL A 85 14.75 18.54 6.92
C VAL A 85 15.08 19.94 7.38
N LYS A 86 16.12 20.52 6.81
CA LYS A 86 16.47 21.94 6.95
C LYS A 86 16.61 22.59 5.60
N ALA A 87 16.34 23.89 5.53
CA ALA A 87 16.63 24.73 4.39
C ALA A 87 18.04 25.33 4.52
N VAL A 88 18.75 25.47 3.41
CA VAL A 88 20.10 26.04 3.35
C VAL A 88 20.15 27.05 2.21
N ASN A 89 20.81 28.18 2.42
CA ASN A 89 20.99 29.18 1.37
C ASN A 89 22.38 29.05 0.69
N SER A 90 22.61 29.84 -0.36
CA SER A 90 23.86 29.86 -1.13
C SER A 90 25.09 30.27 -0.31
N PHE A 91 24.91 30.87 0.86
CA PHE A 91 26.00 31.22 1.77
C PHE A 91 26.31 30.11 2.80
N GLY A 92 25.60 28.95 2.73
CA GLY A 92 25.76 27.86 3.66
C GLY A 92 25.04 28.05 5.01
N VAL A 93 24.25 29.11 5.16
CA VAL A 93 23.43 29.33 6.36
C VAL A 93 22.23 28.39 6.34
N SER A 94 22.03 27.65 7.41
CA SER A 94 20.93 26.71 7.51
C SER A 94 19.87 27.11 8.53
N SER A 95 18.63 26.75 8.26
CA SER A 95 17.51 26.87 9.20
C SER A 95 17.59 25.86 10.33
N THR A 96 16.69 25.96 11.27
CA THR A 96 16.35 24.85 12.17
C THR A 96 15.74 23.68 11.38
N TYR A 97 15.81 22.47 11.95
CA TYR A 97 15.16 21.30 11.38
C TYR A 97 13.65 21.31 11.62
N VAL A 98 12.90 20.86 10.62
CA VAL A 98 11.53 20.36 10.79
C VAL A 98 11.62 18.84 10.80
N THR A 99 10.97 18.20 11.75
CA THR A 99 11.05 16.75 11.99
C THR A 99 9.69 16.10 11.79
N ALA A 100 9.70 14.86 11.29
CA ALA A 100 8.53 14.00 11.22
C ALA A 100 8.95 12.57 11.56
N GLN A 101 7.97 11.76 11.99
CA GLN A 101 8.17 10.37 12.34
C GLN A 101 7.09 9.51 11.66
N ARG A 102 7.46 8.33 11.16
CA ARG A 102 6.54 7.38 10.55
C ARG A 102 6.85 5.96 11.01
N THR A 103 5.82 5.21 11.38
CA THR A 103 5.90 3.76 11.51
C THR A 103 5.58 3.16 10.14
N ILE A 104 6.48 2.36 9.61
CA ILE A 104 6.30 1.69 8.31
C ILE A 104 5.32 0.55 8.48
N VAL A 105 4.25 0.58 7.71
CA VAL A 105 3.20 -0.47 7.72
C VAL A 105 3.07 -1.19 6.37
N GLY A 106 3.61 -0.62 5.31
CA GLY A 106 3.71 -1.06 3.91
C GLY A 106 3.16 -2.45 3.58
N ALA A 107 4.00 -3.48 3.66
CA ALA A 107 3.63 -4.85 3.28
C ALA A 107 2.85 -5.63 4.35
N ILE A 108 2.57 -5.06 5.52
CA ILE A 108 1.83 -5.77 6.58
C ILE A 108 0.32 -5.52 6.57
N GLU A 109 -0.17 -4.58 5.82
CA GLU A 109 -1.62 -4.41 5.67
C GLU A 109 -2.19 -5.57 4.86
N PRO A 110 -3.35 -6.14 5.29
CA PRO A 110 -4.04 -7.12 4.47
C PRO A 110 -4.46 -6.51 3.14
N PRO A 111 -4.58 -7.30 2.06
CA PRO A 111 -5.03 -6.81 0.76
C PRO A 111 -6.35 -6.05 0.82
N SER A 112 -6.59 -5.16 -0.12
CA SER A 112 -7.88 -4.47 -0.29
C SER A 112 -9.03 -5.47 -0.47
N ASP A 113 -10.26 -5.04 -0.18
CA ASP A 113 -11.44 -5.88 -0.37
C ASP A 113 -11.64 -6.18 -1.86
N VAL A 114 -12.05 -7.41 -2.15
CA VAL A 114 -12.49 -7.79 -3.51
C VAL A 114 -13.83 -7.13 -3.78
N THR A 115 -13.95 -6.43 -4.90
CA THR A 115 -15.19 -5.78 -5.33
C THR A 115 -15.77 -6.42 -6.57
N ASP A 116 -17.05 -6.16 -6.83
CA ASP A 116 -17.79 -6.59 -8.01
C ASP A 116 -17.76 -8.11 -8.24
N PHE A 117 -17.66 -8.88 -7.14
CA PHE A 117 -17.71 -10.34 -7.23
C PHE A 117 -19.08 -10.77 -7.76
N SER A 118 -19.10 -11.39 -8.92
CA SER A 118 -20.30 -11.73 -9.67
C SER A 118 -20.25 -13.13 -10.27
N CYS A 119 -21.41 -13.68 -10.57
CA CYS A 119 -21.58 -15.00 -11.17
C CYS A 119 -22.55 -14.90 -12.34
N ASN A 120 -22.13 -15.43 -13.48
CA ASN A 120 -23.01 -15.66 -14.64
C ASN A 120 -23.09 -17.16 -14.92
N ILE A 121 -24.30 -17.73 -14.92
CA ILE A 121 -24.51 -19.14 -15.19
C ILE A 121 -24.71 -19.33 -16.70
N VAL A 122 -23.90 -20.20 -17.32
CA VAL A 122 -24.02 -20.60 -18.73
C VAL A 122 -24.00 -22.13 -18.80
N GLY A 123 -25.14 -22.72 -19.07
CA GLY A 123 -25.30 -24.15 -19.02
C GLY A 123 -25.03 -24.71 -17.62
N GLN A 124 -24.06 -25.61 -17.52
CA GLN A 124 -23.65 -26.22 -16.24
C GLN A 124 -22.43 -25.57 -15.62
N GLU A 125 -22.03 -24.38 -16.08
CA GLU A 125 -20.90 -23.65 -15.56
C GLU A 125 -21.29 -22.31 -14.92
N ALA A 126 -20.66 -22.01 -13.83
CA ALA A 126 -20.69 -20.72 -13.16
C ALA A 126 -19.41 -19.94 -13.52
N HIS A 127 -19.58 -18.88 -14.29
CA HIS A 127 -18.50 -17.94 -14.62
C HIS A 127 -18.43 -16.88 -13.53
N LEU A 128 -17.43 -17.01 -12.66
CA LEU A 128 -17.17 -16.09 -11.57
C LEU A 128 -16.21 -15.00 -12.05
N SER A 129 -16.50 -13.74 -11.71
CA SER A 129 -15.64 -12.60 -12.03
C SER A 129 -15.64 -11.56 -10.93
N TRP A 130 -14.58 -10.75 -10.86
CA TRP A 130 -14.38 -9.70 -9.86
C TRP A 130 -13.47 -8.61 -10.41
N THR A 131 -13.46 -7.44 -9.74
CA THR A 131 -12.51 -6.37 -10.07
C THR A 131 -11.14 -6.69 -9.48
N GLN A 132 -10.08 -6.47 -10.26
CA GLN A 132 -8.71 -6.62 -9.78
C GLN A 132 -8.42 -5.58 -8.69
N ILE A 133 -7.94 -6.02 -7.52
CA ILE A 133 -7.49 -5.10 -6.48
C ILE A 133 -6.13 -4.48 -6.85
N PRO A 134 -5.88 -3.21 -6.45
CA PRO A 134 -4.68 -2.47 -6.86
C PRO A 134 -3.42 -2.89 -6.11
N ASP A 135 -3.53 -3.72 -5.07
CA ASP A 135 -2.44 -4.08 -4.17
C ASP A 135 -1.28 -4.75 -4.91
N LEU A 136 -0.08 -4.18 -4.81
CA LEU A 136 1.10 -4.65 -5.51
C LEU A 136 1.65 -5.97 -4.95
N ASP A 137 1.42 -6.22 -3.68
CA ASP A 137 1.82 -7.45 -2.98
C ASP A 137 0.78 -8.56 -3.03
N LEU A 138 -0.35 -8.37 -3.75
CA LEU A 138 -1.33 -9.41 -3.99
C LEU A 138 -0.67 -10.66 -4.59
N ALA A 139 -0.83 -11.81 -3.93
CA ALA A 139 -0.32 -13.08 -4.41
C ALA A 139 -1.36 -13.84 -5.24
N PHE A 140 -2.57 -13.99 -4.71
CA PHE A 140 -3.64 -14.75 -5.36
C PHE A 140 -5.01 -14.49 -4.73
N TYR A 141 -6.04 -14.89 -5.46
CA TYR A 141 -7.40 -15.05 -4.95
C TYR A 141 -7.67 -16.53 -4.68
N GLN A 142 -8.42 -16.82 -3.62
CA GLN A 142 -8.95 -18.15 -3.33
C GLN A 142 -10.47 -18.09 -3.35
N ILE A 143 -11.11 -19.12 -3.93
CA ILE A 143 -12.56 -19.23 -3.98
C ILE A 143 -12.98 -20.47 -3.22
N ARG A 144 -13.97 -20.31 -2.36
CA ARG A 144 -14.61 -21.38 -1.62
C ARG A 144 -16.12 -21.46 -1.95
N TYR A 145 -16.73 -22.53 -1.55
CA TYR A 145 -18.13 -22.79 -1.76
C TYR A 145 -18.78 -23.31 -0.48
N ALA A 146 -20.01 -22.88 -0.22
CA ALA A 146 -20.86 -23.32 0.86
C ALA A 146 -22.27 -23.61 0.34
N THR A 147 -22.96 -24.53 0.94
CA THR A 147 -24.33 -24.94 0.54
C THR A 147 -25.40 -23.96 1.03
N GLU A 148 -25.09 -23.16 2.02
CA GLU A 148 -25.97 -22.16 2.63
C GLU A 148 -26.32 -21.07 1.62
N ILE A 149 -27.60 -20.67 1.57
CA ILE A 149 -28.12 -19.62 0.68
C ILE A 149 -28.78 -18.46 1.41
N ASP A 150 -28.72 -18.48 2.73
CA ASP A 150 -29.35 -17.51 3.64
C ASP A 150 -28.42 -16.39 4.14
N GLY A 151 -27.20 -16.33 3.60
CA GLY A 151 -26.18 -15.36 3.99
C GLY A 151 -25.37 -15.75 5.23
N THR A 152 -25.58 -16.94 5.79
CA THR A 152 -24.84 -17.46 6.98
C THR A 152 -23.54 -18.17 6.62
N ALA A 153 -23.26 -18.36 5.33
CA ALA A 153 -22.03 -19.00 4.85
C ALA A 153 -20.78 -18.25 5.38
N ASP A 154 -19.84 -18.99 5.91
CA ASP A 154 -18.57 -18.44 6.38
C ASP A 154 -17.36 -19.17 5.78
N TRP A 155 -16.21 -18.49 5.84
CA TRP A 155 -14.96 -19.00 5.26
C TRP A 155 -14.47 -20.28 5.91
N GLN A 156 -14.66 -20.45 7.22
CA GLN A 156 -14.10 -21.57 7.97
C GLN A 156 -14.83 -22.89 7.65
N ASN A 157 -16.15 -22.78 7.46
CA ASN A 157 -17.02 -23.94 7.23
C ASN A 157 -17.25 -24.24 5.73
N SER A 158 -16.75 -23.39 4.84
CA SER A 158 -16.87 -23.57 3.39
C SER A 158 -15.79 -24.51 2.82
N VAL A 159 -16.11 -25.13 1.69
CA VAL A 159 -15.22 -26.08 0.97
C VAL A 159 -14.35 -25.30 -0.03
N ASN A 160 -13.07 -25.67 -0.11
CA ASN A 160 -12.18 -25.09 -1.11
C ASN A 160 -12.61 -25.52 -2.53
N LEU A 161 -12.97 -24.54 -3.36
CA LEU A 161 -13.40 -24.76 -4.75
C LEU A 161 -12.25 -24.49 -5.72
N VAL A 162 -11.55 -23.36 -5.52
CA VAL A 162 -10.39 -22.96 -6.31
C VAL A 162 -9.32 -22.49 -5.35
N SER A 163 -8.23 -23.23 -5.26
CA SER A 163 -7.15 -22.96 -4.30
C SER A 163 -6.40 -21.68 -4.61
N LYS A 164 -6.26 -21.33 -5.90
CA LYS A 164 -5.45 -20.19 -6.30
C LYS A 164 -5.79 -19.69 -7.69
N VAL A 165 -6.15 -18.41 -7.81
CA VAL A 165 -6.16 -17.65 -9.06
C VAL A 165 -5.10 -16.56 -8.91
N SER A 166 -3.98 -16.72 -9.60
CA SER A 166 -2.87 -15.76 -9.51
C SER A 166 -3.18 -14.49 -10.28
N ARG A 167 -2.61 -13.36 -9.83
CA ARG A 167 -2.60 -12.12 -10.58
C ARG A 167 -2.02 -12.32 -11.99
N PRO A 168 -2.58 -11.72 -13.07
CA PRO A 168 -3.68 -10.73 -13.07
C PRO A 168 -5.09 -11.34 -13.25
N GLY A 169 -5.29 -12.63 -12.97
CA GLY A 169 -6.57 -13.29 -13.17
C GLY A 169 -7.71 -12.69 -12.34
N THR A 170 -8.83 -12.37 -13.00
CA THR A 170 -10.03 -11.77 -12.40
C THR A 170 -11.31 -12.54 -12.73
N SER A 171 -11.17 -13.74 -13.27
CA SER A 171 -12.30 -14.61 -13.58
C SER A 171 -11.90 -16.08 -13.58
N ILE A 172 -12.90 -16.96 -13.38
CA ILE A 172 -12.75 -18.40 -13.48
C ILE A 172 -14.11 -19.05 -13.71
N SER A 173 -14.12 -20.17 -14.45
CA SER A 173 -15.30 -21.03 -14.61
C SER A 173 -15.19 -22.24 -13.69
N VAL A 174 -16.28 -22.57 -13.03
CA VAL A 174 -16.43 -23.72 -12.15
C VAL A 174 -17.78 -24.40 -12.40
N PRO A 175 -17.96 -25.69 -12.06
CA PRO A 175 -19.27 -26.31 -12.15
C PRO A 175 -20.31 -25.53 -11.34
N ALA A 176 -21.45 -25.24 -11.99
CA ALA A 176 -22.53 -24.47 -11.39
C ALA A 176 -23.18 -25.24 -10.25
N ARG A 177 -23.37 -24.58 -9.09
CA ARG A 177 -24.00 -25.13 -7.89
C ARG A 177 -24.85 -24.06 -7.22
N ALA A 178 -26.06 -24.42 -6.75
CA ALA A 178 -26.82 -23.56 -5.86
C ALA A 178 -26.14 -23.53 -4.50
N GLY A 179 -25.92 -22.34 -3.95
CA GLY A 179 -25.18 -22.12 -2.71
C GLY A 179 -24.51 -20.77 -2.69
N THR A 180 -23.51 -20.61 -1.84
CA THR A 180 -22.74 -19.38 -1.71
C THR A 180 -21.29 -19.57 -2.18
N TYR A 181 -20.86 -18.75 -3.11
CA TYR A 181 -19.46 -18.61 -3.47
C TYR A 181 -18.81 -17.52 -2.63
N LEU A 182 -17.63 -17.82 -2.13
CA LEU A 182 -16.87 -16.92 -1.25
C LEU A 182 -15.50 -16.67 -1.90
N ILE A 183 -15.06 -15.41 -1.92
CA ILE A 183 -13.73 -15.06 -2.43
C ILE A 183 -12.93 -14.29 -1.38
N LYS A 184 -11.63 -14.56 -1.30
CA LYS A 184 -10.65 -13.76 -0.55
C LYS A 184 -9.41 -13.50 -1.37
N ALA A 185 -8.83 -12.31 -1.19
CA ALA A 185 -7.51 -11.97 -1.67
C ALA A 185 -6.46 -12.29 -0.59
N PHE A 186 -5.30 -12.77 -1.02
CA PHE A 186 -4.14 -13.08 -0.17
C PHE A 186 -2.90 -12.36 -0.68
N ASP A 187 -2.17 -11.72 0.23
CA ASP A 187 -0.88 -11.12 -0.05
C ASP A 187 0.26 -12.16 -0.13
N LYS A 188 1.46 -11.72 -0.47
CA LYS A 188 2.66 -12.57 -0.52
C LYS A 188 3.06 -13.14 0.86
N LEU A 189 2.61 -12.52 1.95
CA LEU A 189 2.78 -13.00 3.32
C LEU A 189 1.61 -13.89 3.80
N HIS A 190 0.67 -14.24 2.88
CA HIS A 190 -0.52 -15.06 3.12
C HIS A 190 -1.52 -14.46 4.13
N LYS A 191 -1.50 -13.14 4.30
CA LYS A 191 -2.56 -12.43 5.00
C LYS A 191 -3.77 -12.31 4.09
N ALA A 192 -4.96 -12.37 4.67
CA ALA A 192 -6.21 -12.27 3.94
C ALA A 192 -7.13 -11.26 4.61
N LYS A 193 -7.84 -10.51 3.79
CA LYS A 193 -8.88 -9.61 4.26
C LYS A 193 -10.26 -10.31 4.30
N ILE A 194 -11.30 -9.53 4.58
CA ILE A 194 -12.67 -9.99 4.73
C ILE A 194 -13.12 -10.73 3.47
N GLN A 195 -13.86 -11.82 3.67
CA GLN A 195 -14.49 -12.57 2.58
C GLN A 195 -15.60 -11.74 1.91
N VAL A 196 -15.71 -11.86 0.59
CA VAL A 196 -16.88 -11.38 -0.15
C VAL A 196 -17.77 -12.58 -0.48
N LEU A 197 -19.08 -12.46 -0.21
CA LEU A 197 -20.07 -13.48 -0.40
C LEU A 197 -20.90 -13.19 -1.67
N LEU A 198 -21.14 -14.23 -2.47
CA LEU A 198 -22.05 -14.20 -3.59
C LEU A 198 -23.01 -15.38 -3.48
N VAL A 199 -24.29 -15.12 -3.25
CA VAL A 199 -25.34 -16.14 -3.11
C VAL A 199 -25.96 -16.43 -4.48
N VAL A 200 -25.98 -17.71 -4.87
CA VAL A 200 -26.67 -18.23 -6.05
C VAL A 200 -27.81 -19.12 -5.59
N ASN A 201 -29.03 -18.60 -5.60
CA ASN A 201 -30.19 -19.26 -5.01
C ASN A 201 -30.75 -20.41 -5.86
N GLN A 202 -30.67 -20.32 -7.18
CA GLN A 202 -31.17 -21.35 -8.09
C GLN A 202 -30.30 -21.47 -9.34
N ILE A 203 -30.18 -22.68 -9.85
CA ILE A 203 -29.64 -22.99 -11.18
C ILE A 203 -30.77 -23.54 -11.99
N LEU A 204 -31.22 -22.78 -12.98
CA LEU A 204 -32.18 -23.25 -13.98
C LEU A 204 -31.40 -23.91 -15.13
N PHE A 205 -31.57 -25.20 -15.27
CA PHE A 205 -31.03 -25.99 -16.39
C PHE A 205 -32.04 -26.01 -17.55
#